data_2a78850f1a3a049f4a3dbaaa7bf3bb05
#
_entry.id   2a78850f1a3a049f4a3dbaaa7bf3bb05
#
_cell.length_a   1.000
_cell.length_b   1.000
_cell.length_c   1.000
_cell.angle_alpha   90.00
_cell.angle_beta   90.00
_cell.angle_gamma   90.00
#
_symmetry.space_group_name_H-M   'P 1'
#
loop_
_entity.id
_entity.type
_entity.pdbx_description
1 polymer ?
#
loop_
_entity_poly.entity_id
_entity_poly.type
_entity_poly.pdbx_seq_one_letter_code
_entity_poly.pdbx_strand_id
1 'polypeptide(L)'
;GTSVDSIDLAEDRDRFKRLLDKLGLKQPKNGIAYSVEQSRLVAAELGLPLVVRPSYVLGGRAMAIIRDEGALNDYLLDVLPGLVPSDVKARYPNDKTGQINTVLGKNPLLFDRYLADAIEVDVDCLCDGKQVFVAGIMEHIEEAGIHSGDSACSLPPRSLDKATLAALEEQTKKLALALDVGGLMNVQYALKDGEIYVLEVNPRAS
;
A
#
# COMPACT_ATOMS: atom_id res chain seq x y z
N GLY A 1 -2.10 -3.40 -24.10
CA GLY A 1 -1.82 -3.01 -22.71
C GLY A 1 -2.77 -3.68 -21.73
N THR A 2 -2.49 -3.53 -20.46
CA THR A 2 -3.33 -4.06 -19.37
C THR A 2 -4.71 -3.39 -19.39
N SER A 3 -5.78 -4.15 -19.13
CA SER A 3 -7.15 -3.63 -19.13
C SER A 3 -7.39 -2.67 -17.98
N VAL A 4 -8.37 -1.75 -18.14
CA VAL A 4 -8.76 -0.83 -17.07
C VAL A 4 -9.29 -1.60 -15.85
N ASP A 5 -10.05 -2.68 -16.04
CA ASP A 5 -10.56 -3.50 -14.94
C ASP A 5 -9.43 -4.19 -14.16
N SER A 6 -8.36 -4.63 -14.82
CA SER A 6 -7.18 -5.20 -14.17
C SER A 6 -6.43 -4.18 -13.33
N ILE A 7 -6.33 -2.93 -13.80
CA ILE A 7 -5.73 -1.82 -13.05
C ILE A 7 -6.61 -1.49 -11.84
N ASP A 8 -7.93 -1.34 -12.03
CA ASP A 8 -8.89 -1.09 -10.98
C ASP A 8 -8.88 -2.21 -9.91
N LEU A 9 -8.75 -3.48 -10.34
CA LEU A 9 -8.65 -4.61 -9.41
C LEU A 9 -7.41 -4.53 -8.52
N ALA A 10 -6.28 -4.03 -9.05
CA ALA A 10 -5.05 -3.86 -8.28
C ALA A 10 -5.14 -2.65 -7.32
N GLU A 11 -5.92 -1.62 -7.68
CA GLU A 11 -6.10 -0.40 -6.87
C GLU A 11 -7.21 -0.55 -5.81
N ASP A 12 -8.26 -1.33 -6.11
CA ASP A 12 -9.35 -1.59 -5.17
C ASP A 12 -8.91 -2.55 -4.06
N ARG A 13 -8.84 -2.04 -2.84
CA ARG A 13 -8.33 -2.77 -1.67
C ARG A 13 -9.07 -4.09 -1.40
N ASP A 14 -10.39 -4.11 -1.53
CA ASP A 14 -11.20 -5.31 -1.23
C ASP A 14 -11.09 -6.35 -2.34
N ARG A 15 -11.06 -5.91 -3.61
CA ARG A 15 -10.86 -6.80 -4.76
C ARG A 15 -9.45 -7.39 -4.72
N PHE A 16 -8.45 -6.56 -4.45
CA PHE A 16 -7.05 -6.98 -4.38
C PHE A 16 -6.80 -7.95 -3.21
N LYS A 17 -7.34 -7.67 -2.03
CA LYS A 17 -7.25 -8.59 -0.89
C LYS A 17 -7.79 -9.98 -1.23
N ARG A 18 -8.99 -10.05 -1.84
CA ARG A 18 -9.58 -11.33 -2.28
C ARG A 18 -8.72 -12.06 -3.30
N LEU A 19 -8.06 -11.32 -4.19
CA LEU A 19 -7.12 -11.89 -5.15
C LEU A 19 -5.91 -12.50 -4.44
N LEU A 20 -5.28 -11.78 -3.51
CA LEU A 20 -4.13 -12.28 -2.74
C LEU A 20 -4.51 -13.53 -1.92
N ASP A 21 -5.67 -13.51 -1.25
CA ASP A 21 -6.18 -14.66 -0.49
C ASP A 21 -6.34 -15.89 -1.41
N LYS A 22 -6.91 -15.71 -2.60
CA LYS A 22 -7.07 -16.77 -3.60
C LYS A 22 -5.73 -17.33 -4.10
N LEU A 23 -4.72 -16.49 -4.21
CA LEU A 23 -3.37 -16.88 -4.65
C LEU A 23 -2.50 -17.44 -3.51
N GLY A 24 -2.98 -17.38 -2.27
CA GLY A 24 -2.22 -17.76 -1.07
C GLY A 24 -1.05 -16.80 -0.79
N LEU A 25 -1.16 -15.54 -1.21
CA LEU A 25 -0.15 -14.52 -0.99
C LEU A 25 -0.50 -13.67 0.24
N LYS A 26 0.52 -13.23 0.96
CA LYS A 26 0.35 -12.43 2.18
C LYS A 26 0.40 -10.94 1.87
N GLN A 27 -0.37 -10.16 2.62
CA GLN A 27 -0.25 -8.72 2.72
C GLN A 27 -0.22 -8.32 4.21
N PRO A 28 0.29 -7.14 4.59
CA PRO A 28 0.18 -6.66 5.95
C PRO A 28 -1.29 -6.63 6.38
N LYS A 29 -1.56 -6.90 7.68
CA LYS A 29 -2.91 -6.69 8.21
C LYS A 29 -3.33 -5.26 7.94
N ASN A 30 -4.54 -5.07 7.46
CA ASN A 30 -5.02 -3.77 7.02
C ASN A 30 -6.48 -3.53 7.41
N GLY A 31 -6.88 -2.27 7.36
CA GLY A 31 -8.25 -1.85 7.62
C GLY A 31 -8.57 -0.52 6.92
N ILE A 32 -9.86 -0.21 6.85
CA ILE A 32 -10.40 0.98 6.21
C ILE A 32 -11.28 1.70 7.22
N ALA A 33 -11.17 3.02 7.29
CA ALA A 33 -11.99 3.84 8.18
C ALA A 33 -12.64 5.01 7.44
N TYR A 34 -13.94 5.18 7.62
CA TYR A 34 -14.78 6.20 7.00
C TYR A 34 -15.13 7.34 7.98
N SER A 35 -14.60 7.30 9.20
CA SER A 35 -14.76 8.35 10.21
C SER A 35 -13.60 8.36 11.19
N VAL A 36 -13.53 9.42 12.00
CA VAL A 36 -12.54 9.56 13.08
C VAL A 36 -12.72 8.43 14.11
N GLU A 37 -13.97 8.09 14.47
CA GLU A 37 -14.28 7.03 15.41
C GLU A 37 -13.87 5.66 14.88
N GLN A 38 -14.20 5.36 13.61
CA GLN A 38 -13.76 4.12 12.96
C GLN A 38 -12.25 4.03 12.87
N SER A 39 -11.55 5.15 12.64
CA SER A 39 -10.09 5.18 12.59
C SER A 39 -9.47 4.70 13.91
N ARG A 40 -10.02 5.10 15.05
CA ARG A 40 -9.57 4.64 16.37
C ARG A 40 -9.84 3.15 16.58
N LEU A 41 -11.02 2.67 16.17
CA LEU A 41 -11.38 1.24 16.29
C LEU A 41 -10.47 0.36 15.42
N VAL A 42 -10.25 0.74 14.17
CA VAL A 42 -9.35 0.04 13.26
C VAL A 42 -7.92 0.03 13.80
N ALA A 43 -7.43 1.16 14.31
CA ALA A 43 -6.10 1.23 14.90
C ALA A 43 -5.96 0.33 16.14
N ALA A 44 -6.97 0.27 17.00
CA ALA A 44 -6.98 -0.60 18.17
C ALA A 44 -6.99 -2.10 17.78
N GLU A 45 -7.74 -2.46 16.74
CA GLU A 45 -7.82 -3.84 16.22
C GLU A 45 -6.51 -4.29 15.59
N LEU A 46 -5.92 -3.45 14.73
CA LEU A 46 -4.67 -3.77 14.02
C LEU A 46 -3.45 -3.72 14.94
N GLY A 47 -3.49 -2.90 15.99
CA GLY A 47 -2.36 -2.61 16.86
C GLY A 47 -1.32 -1.68 16.20
N LEU A 48 -0.48 -1.08 17.03
CA LEU A 48 0.58 -0.14 16.60
C LEU A 48 1.93 -0.85 16.45
N PRO A 49 2.85 -0.34 15.63
CA PRO A 49 2.74 0.81 14.75
C PRO A 49 1.95 0.53 13.46
N LEU A 50 1.42 1.60 12.83
CA LEU A 50 0.62 1.55 11.60
C LEU A 50 1.12 2.53 10.57
N VAL A 51 0.95 2.21 9.28
CA VAL A 51 0.98 3.18 8.20
C VAL A 51 -0.45 3.64 7.95
N VAL A 52 -0.67 4.94 7.91
CA VAL A 52 -1.98 5.54 7.62
C VAL A 52 -1.86 6.44 6.40
N ARG A 53 -2.80 6.31 5.46
CA ARG A 53 -2.86 7.15 4.26
C ARG A 53 -4.30 7.41 3.83
N PRO A 54 -4.62 8.61 3.30
CA PRO A 54 -5.90 8.86 2.65
C PRO A 54 -5.98 8.09 1.32
N SER A 55 -7.17 7.54 0.99
CA SER A 55 -7.36 6.72 -0.22
C SER A 55 -7.23 7.50 -1.54
N TYR A 56 -7.33 8.83 -1.53
CA TYR A 56 -7.40 9.65 -2.75
C TYR A 56 -6.20 10.59 -2.97
N VAL A 57 -5.23 10.60 -2.07
CA VAL A 57 -4.06 11.49 -2.17
C VAL A 57 -2.93 10.78 -2.91
N LEU A 58 -2.56 11.31 -4.08
CA LEU A 58 -1.46 10.80 -4.88
C LEU A 58 -0.09 11.21 -4.32
N GLY A 59 0.93 10.38 -4.53
CA GLY A 59 2.33 10.68 -4.24
C GLY A 59 2.69 10.72 -2.77
N GLY A 60 2.08 9.85 -1.93
CA GLY A 60 2.44 9.71 -0.52
C GLY A 60 2.11 10.91 0.37
N ARG A 61 1.40 11.93 -0.14
CA ARG A 61 0.99 13.08 0.65
C ARG A 61 0.10 12.64 1.79
N ALA A 62 0.41 13.14 3.01
CA ALA A 62 -0.27 12.79 4.25
C ALA A 62 -0.22 11.29 4.63
N MET A 63 0.68 10.51 4.03
CA MET A 63 1.05 9.21 4.57
C MET A 63 1.86 9.44 5.86
N ALA A 64 1.55 8.68 6.90
CA ALA A 64 2.24 8.80 8.18
C ALA A 64 2.42 7.42 8.85
N ILE A 65 3.54 7.25 9.55
CA ILE A 65 3.76 6.10 10.43
C ILE A 65 3.28 6.51 11.82
N ILE A 66 2.24 5.85 12.30
CA ILE A 66 1.62 6.08 13.60
C ILE A 66 2.20 5.07 14.58
N ARG A 67 2.98 5.55 15.55
CA ARG A 67 3.70 4.69 16.49
C ARG A 67 2.97 4.49 17.83
N ASP A 68 2.11 5.43 18.20
CA ASP A 68 1.33 5.43 19.44
C ASP A 68 -0.02 6.13 19.26
N GLU A 69 -0.88 6.07 20.28
CA GLU A 69 -2.21 6.68 20.26
C GLU A 69 -2.16 8.21 20.19
N GLY A 70 -1.13 8.84 20.76
CA GLY A 70 -0.94 10.28 20.68
C GLY A 70 -0.70 10.72 19.25
N ALA A 71 0.21 10.04 18.53
CA ALA A 71 0.48 10.28 17.12
C ALA A 71 -0.77 10.05 16.24
N LEU A 72 -1.62 9.07 16.59
CA LEU A 72 -2.89 8.87 15.89
C LEU A 72 -3.83 10.06 16.08
N ASN A 73 -3.96 10.56 17.30
CA ASN A 73 -4.81 11.71 17.59
C ASN A 73 -4.31 12.98 16.89
N ASP A 74 -3.00 13.23 16.91
CA ASP A 74 -2.39 14.37 16.21
C ASP A 74 -2.64 14.27 14.71
N TYR A 75 -2.49 13.08 14.12
CA TYR A 75 -2.79 12.86 12.72
C TYR A 75 -4.25 13.17 12.39
N LEU A 76 -5.20 12.64 13.16
CA LEU A 76 -6.64 12.82 12.94
C LEU A 76 -7.10 14.26 13.16
N LEU A 77 -6.54 14.97 14.14
CA LEU A 77 -7.04 16.29 14.58
C LEU A 77 -6.24 17.47 14.03
N ASP A 78 -4.99 17.28 13.65
CA ASP A 78 -4.10 18.34 13.18
C ASP A 78 -3.69 18.19 11.71
N VAL A 79 -3.43 16.96 11.24
CA VAL A 79 -3.03 16.73 9.84
C VAL A 79 -4.24 16.68 8.90
N LEU A 80 -5.23 15.85 9.21
CA LEU A 80 -6.41 15.67 8.34
C LEU A 80 -7.22 16.97 8.11
N PRO A 81 -7.40 17.88 9.08
CA PRO A 81 -8.07 19.15 8.82
C PRO A 81 -7.41 20.01 7.73
N GLY A 82 -6.09 19.84 7.54
CA GLY A 82 -5.35 20.48 6.43
C GLY A 82 -5.79 20.02 5.06
N LEU A 83 -6.31 18.81 4.95
CA LEU A 83 -6.77 18.18 3.69
C LEU A 83 -8.25 18.43 3.39
N VAL A 84 -9.01 18.99 4.35
CA VAL A 84 -10.45 19.26 4.17
C VAL A 84 -10.64 20.41 3.18
N PRO A 85 -11.44 20.24 2.11
CA PRO A 85 -11.76 21.30 1.14
C PRO A 85 -12.44 22.50 1.79
N SER A 86 -12.21 23.69 1.20
CA SER A 86 -12.72 24.96 1.72
C SER A 86 -14.25 25.04 1.77
N ASP A 87 -14.93 24.42 0.82
CA ASP A 87 -16.41 24.35 0.78
C ASP A 87 -16.98 23.50 1.93
N VAL A 88 -16.29 22.41 2.30
CA VAL A 88 -16.66 21.59 3.47
C VAL A 88 -16.42 22.36 4.74
N LYS A 89 -15.27 23.05 4.87
CA LYS A 89 -14.98 23.93 6.03
C LYS A 89 -16.04 25.03 6.19
N ALA A 90 -16.47 25.67 5.11
CA ALA A 90 -17.50 26.68 5.13
C ALA A 90 -18.88 26.15 5.56
N ARG A 91 -19.18 24.87 5.24
CA ARG A 91 -20.44 24.22 5.61
C ARG A 91 -20.53 23.85 7.09
N TYR A 92 -19.39 23.53 7.71
CA TYR A 92 -19.29 23.10 9.10
C TYR A 92 -18.24 23.90 9.87
N PRO A 93 -18.37 25.23 10.02
CA PRO A 93 -17.30 26.12 10.45
C PRO A 93 -16.76 25.84 11.87
N ASN A 94 -17.57 25.24 12.76
CA ASN A 94 -17.22 24.97 14.15
C ASN A 94 -17.17 23.48 14.50
N ASP A 95 -17.28 22.58 13.50
CA ASP A 95 -17.26 21.14 13.70
C ASP A 95 -16.14 20.47 12.89
N LYS A 96 -14.93 20.48 13.46
CA LYS A 96 -13.77 19.84 12.84
C LYS A 96 -14.00 18.34 12.56
N THR A 97 -14.61 17.62 13.50
CA THR A 97 -14.88 16.18 13.35
C THR A 97 -15.87 15.92 12.23
N GLY A 98 -16.95 16.68 12.16
CA GLY A 98 -17.92 16.60 11.09
C GLY A 98 -17.32 16.94 9.70
N GLN A 99 -16.42 17.92 9.63
CA GLN A 99 -15.67 18.22 8.42
C GLN A 99 -14.84 17.00 7.95
N ILE A 100 -14.07 16.41 8.85
CA ILE A 100 -13.23 15.24 8.56
C ILE A 100 -14.12 14.06 8.15
N ASN A 101 -15.14 13.73 8.91
CA ASN A 101 -16.06 12.63 8.62
C ASN A 101 -16.78 12.80 7.27
N THR A 102 -17.10 14.03 6.86
CA THR A 102 -17.66 14.33 5.54
C THR A 102 -16.70 13.95 4.40
N VAL A 103 -15.40 14.20 4.59
CA VAL A 103 -14.36 13.83 3.61
C VAL A 103 -14.12 12.32 3.63
N LEU A 104 -13.95 11.74 4.82
CA LEU A 104 -13.67 10.31 4.98
C LEU A 104 -14.81 9.42 4.52
N GLY A 105 -16.06 9.88 4.59
CA GLY A 105 -17.21 9.14 4.08
C GLY A 105 -17.16 8.86 2.58
N LYS A 106 -16.41 9.68 1.81
CA LYS A 106 -16.18 9.49 0.37
C LYS A 106 -14.79 8.95 0.06
N ASN A 107 -13.82 9.35 0.85
CA ASN A 107 -12.39 9.07 0.67
C ASN A 107 -11.82 8.54 2.00
N PRO A 108 -11.96 7.24 2.28
CA PRO A 108 -11.59 6.68 3.57
C PRO A 108 -10.09 6.75 3.85
N LEU A 109 -9.73 6.60 5.11
CA LEU A 109 -8.37 6.31 5.52
C LEU A 109 -8.07 4.82 5.37
N LEU A 110 -6.91 4.55 4.85
CA LEU A 110 -6.34 3.22 4.74
C LEU A 110 -5.30 3.05 5.84
N PHE A 111 -5.40 1.94 6.55
CA PHE A 111 -4.50 1.53 7.62
C PHE A 111 -3.82 0.23 7.24
N ASP A 112 -2.50 0.20 7.36
CA ASP A 112 -1.71 -1.01 7.17
C ASP A 112 -0.81 -1.23 8.38
N ARG A 113 -0.69 -2.48 8.86
CA ARG A 113 0.27 -2.82 9.91
C ARG A 113 1.68 -2.47 9.41
N TYR A 114 2.38 -1.60 10.13
CA TYR A 114 3.76 -1.27 9.79
C TYR A 114 4.69 -2.45 10.11
N LEU A 115 5.47 -2.85 9.12
CA LEU A 115 6.45 -3.92 9.24
C LEU A 115 7.82 -3.29 9.54
N ALA A 116 8.06 -2.96 10.81
CA ALA A 116 9.33 -2.38 11.22
C ALA A 116 10.50 -3.32 10.87
N ASP A 117 11.63 -2.75 10.47
CA ASP A 117 12.84 -3.46 10.05
C ASP A 117 12.61 -4.49 8.91
N ALA A 118 11.57 -4.32 8.11
CA ALA A 118 11.38 -5.12 6.90
C ALA A 118 12.32 -4.65 5.80
N ILE A 119 12.76 -5.57 4.97
CA ILE A 119 13.49 -5.25 3.73
C ILE A 119 12.45 -5.02 2.65
N GLU A 120 12.45 -3.84 2.04
CA GLU A 120 11.60 -3.57 0.87
C GLU A 120 12.28 -4.02 -0.41
N VAL A 121 11.48 -4.56 -1.33
CA VAL A 121 11.93 -5.08 -2.61
C VAL A 121 10.95 -4.69 -3.69
N ASP A 122 11.43 -4.06 -4.75
CA ASP A 122 10.70 -3.84 -5.98
C ASP A 122 11.02 -4.94 -7.00
N VAL A 123 9.99 -5.47 -7.64
CA VAL A 123 10.13 -6.44 -8.72
C VAL A 123 9.44 -5.93 -9.97
N ASP A 124 10.22 -5.75 -11.03
CA ASP A 124 9.69 -5.36 -12.33
C ASP A 124 9.56 -6.57 -13.26
N CYS A 125 8.43 -6.67 -13.94
CA CYS A 125 8.21 -7.71 -14.93
C CYS A 125 7.50 -7.21 -16.19
N LEU A 126 7.65 -8.01 -17.25
CA LEU A 126 6.92 -7.90 -18.51
C LEU A 126 6.02 -9.12 -18.66
N CYS A 127 4.78 -8.91 -19.09
CA CYS A 127 3.82 -9.97 -19.34
C CYS A 127 3.13 -9.75 -20.69
N ASP A 128 2.97 -10.81 -21.47
CA ASP A 128 2.24 -10.81 -22.75
C ASP A 128 0.82 -11.40 -22.62
N GLY A 129 0.34 -11.60 -21.37
CA GLY A 129 -0.90 -12.28 -21.04
C GLY A 129 -0.78 -13.80 -20.88
N LYS A 130 0.38 -14.39 -21.22
CA LYS A 130 0.64 -15.85 -21.11
C LYS A 130 1.97 -16.17 -20.45
N GLN A 131 2.99 -15.41 -20.78
CA GLN A 131 4.34 -15.57 -20.25
C GLN A 131 4.76 -14.33 -19.50
N VAL A 132 5.48 -14.54 -18.40
CA VAL A 132 5.97 -13.46 -17.55
C VAL A 132 7.49 -13.53 -17.49
N PHE A 133 8.13 -12.44 -17.85
CA PHE A 133 9.57 -12.26 -17.71
C PHE A 133 9.84 -11.28 -16.56
N VAL A 134 10.49 -11.73 -15.50
CA VAL A 134 10.95 -10.86 -14.40
C VAL A 134 12.23 -10.17 -14.88
N ALA A 135 12.13 -8.86 -15.06
CA ALA A 135 13.22 -8.04 -15.60
C ALA A 135 14.26 -7.69 -14.54
N GLY A 136 13.83 -7.51 -13.29
CA GLY A 136 14.74 -7.18 -12.19
C GLY A 136 14.06 -7.29 -10.84
N ILE A 137 14.87 -7.64 -9.84
CA ILE A 137 14.54 -7.62 -8.42
C ILE A 137 15.49 -6.62 -7.77
N MET A 138 14.95 -5.55 -7.18
CA MET A 138 15.70 -4.43 -6.61
C MET A 138 15.48 -4.40 -5.10
N GLU A 139 16.54 -4.54 -4.34
CA GLU A 139 16.52 -4.45 -2.88
C GLU A 139 16.75 -3.00 -2.45
N HIS A 140 15.84 -2.44 -1.65
CA HIS A 140 16.00 -1.10 -1.08
C HIS A 140 17.10 -1.07 -0.02
N ILE A 141 17.84 0.03 0.02
CA ILE A 141 18.93 0.24 1.00
C ILE A 141 18.38 0.89 2.27
N GLU A 142 17.38 1.75 2.12
CA GLU A 142 16.71 2.43 3.23
C GLU A 142 15.71 1.51 3.93
N GLU A 143 15.36 1.88 5.17
CA GLU A 143 14.37 1.17 5.95
C GLU A 143 12.97 1.22 5.28
N ALA A 144 12.17 0.19 5.54
CA ALA A 144 10.79 0.11 5.06
C ALA A 144 9.95 1.33 5.47
N GLY A 145 9.10 1.79 4.56
CA GLY A 145 8.23 2.95 4.74
C GLY A 145 8.78 4.27 4.20
N ILE A 146 9.97 4.26 3.58
CA ILE A 146 10.45 5.37 2.77
C ILE A 146 9.90 5.19 1.34
N HIS A 147 9.35 6.27 0.76
CA HIS A 147 8.80 6.20 -0.59
C HIS A 147 9.86 5.73 -1.59
N SER A 148 9.49 4.79 -2.47
CA SER A 148 10.43 4.16 -3.43
C SER A 148 11.15 5.17 -4.32
N GLY A 149 10.54 6.30 -4.63
CA GLY A 149 11.17 7.39 -5.38
C GLY A 149 12.31 8.11 -4.64
N ASP A 150 12.40 7.94 -3.32
CA ASP A 150 13.41 8.56 -2.44
C ASP A 150 14.42 7.54 -1.90
N SER A 151 14.29 6.27 -2.30
CA SER A 151 15.15 5.17 -1.87
C SER A 151 16.20 4.82 -2.92
N ALA A 152 17.42 4.50 -2.46
CA ALA A 152 18.43 3.85 -3.29
C ALA A 152 18.19 2.34 -3.32
N CYS A 153 18.43 1.70 -4.47
CA CYS A 153 18.23 0.27 -4.65
C CYS A 153 19.52 -0.42 -5.11
N SER A 154 19.70 -1.67 -4.66
CA SER A 154 20.73 -2.56 -5.16
C SER A 154 20.14 -3.52 -6.20
N LEU A 155 20.74 -3.52 -7.41
CA LEU A 155 20.41 -4.46 -8.48
C LEU A 155 21.74 -5.09 -8.98
N PRO A 156 21.96 -6.40 -8.82
CA PRO A 156 21.09 -7.38 -8.16
C PRO A 156 20.99 -7.18 -6.63
N PRO A 157 19.99 -7.79 -5.97
CA PRO A 157 19.89 -7.84 -4.51
C PRO A 157 21.13 -8.41 -3.85
N ARG A 158 21.49 -7.88 -2.67
CA ARG A 158 22.74 -8.27 -1.98
C ARG A 158 22.52 -9.14 -0.75
N SER A 159 21.40 -8.94 -0.03
CA SER A 159 21.11 -9.65 1.21
C SER A 159 20.16 -10.82 1.03
N LEU A 160 19.47 -10.93 -0.11
CA LEU A 160 18.46 -11.95 -0.37
C LEU A 160 19.09 -13.26 -0.85
N ASP A 161 18.68 -14.36 -0.24
CA ASP A 161 19.10 -15.69 -0.65
C ASP A 161 18.37 -16.16 -1.93
N LYS A 162 18.89 -17.24 -2.53
CA LYS A 162 18.32 -17.81 -3.77
C LYS A 162 16.88 -18.30 -3.61
N ALA A 163 16.51 -18.79 -2.44
CA ALA A 163 15.15 -19.29 -2.20
C ALA A 163 14.16 -18.12 -2.15
N THR A 164 14.52 -17.04 -1.49
CA THR A 164 13.74 -15.80 -1.44
C THR A 164 13.59 -15.18 -2.83
N LEU A 165 14.67 -15.11 -3.61
CA LEU A 165 14.61 -14.60 -4.99
C LEU A 165 13.68 -15.43 -5.87
N ALA A 166 13.74 -16.76 -5.78
CA ALA A 166 12.86 -17.65 -6.51
C ALA A 166 11.39 -17.49 -6.08
N ALA A 167 11.13 -17.30 -4.79
CA ALA A 167 9.78 -17.06 -4.27
C ALA A 167 9.20 -15.73 -4.73
N LEU A 168 9.99 -14.65 -4.74
CA LEU A 168 9.59 -13.34 -5.27
C LEU A 168 9.24 -13.43 -6.76
N GLU A 169 10.07 -14.12 -7.53
CA GLU A 169 9.83 -14.33 -8.96
C GLU A 169 8.53 -15.13 -9.19
N GLU A 170 8.31 -16.22 -8.45
CA GLU A 170 7.10 -17.03 -8.54
C GLU A 170 5.84 -16.24 -8.17
N GLN A 171 5.87 -15.49 -7.07
CA GLN A 171 4.74 -14.65 -6.63
C GLN A 171 4.42 -13.56 -7.66
N THR A 172 5.44 -12.91 -8.22
CA THR A 172 5.27 -11.89 -9.26
C THR A 172 4.63 -12.47 -10.52
N LYS A 173 5.06 -13.68 -10.95
CA LYS A 173 4.45 -14.38 -12.08
C LYS A 173 2.99 -14.72 -11.83
N LYS A 174 2.65 -15.22 -10.63
CA LYS A 174 1.26 -15.50 -10.23
C LYS A 174 0.39 -14.25 -10.28
N LEU A 175 0.89 -13.13 -9.75
CA LEU A 175 0.18 -11.85 -9.76
C LEU A 175 -0.05 -11.33 -11.18
N ALA A 176 0.98 -11.32 -12.02
CA ALA A 176 0.88 -10.84 -13.40
C ALA A 176 -0.16 -11.61 -14.21
N LEU A 177 -0.19 -12.95 -14.09
CA LEU A 177 -1.17 -13.80 -14.79
C LEU A 177 -2.58 -13.63 -14.22
N ALA A 178 -2.72 -13.55 -12.90
CA ALA A 178 -4.03 -13.40 -12.25
C ALA A 178 -4.67 -12.01 -12.48
N LEU A 179 -3.86 -11.00 -12.73
CA LEU A 179 -4.27 -9.64 -13.11
C LEU A 179 -4.42 -9.46 -14.64
N ASP A 180 -4.20 -10.51 -15.43
CA ASP A 180 -4.22 -10.45 -16.90
C ASP A 180 -3.40 -9.28 -17.45
N VAL A 181 -2.18 -9.15 -16.94
CA VAL A 181 -1.28 -8.05 -17.31
C VAL A 181 -0.83 -8.19 -18.75
N GLY A 182 -1.00 -7.13 -19.53
CA GLY A 182 -0.47 -7.04 -20.90
C GLY A 182 0.50 -5.86 -20.99
N GLY A 183 1.77 -6.07 -20.65
CA GLY A 183 2.80 -5.05 -20.63
C GLY A 183 3.65 -5.08 -19.37
N LEU A 184 3.99 -3.92 -18.84
CA LEU A 184 4.81 -3.75 -17.64
C LEU A 184 3.97 -3.88 -16.37
N MET A 185 4.56 -4.49 -15.34
CA MET A 185 4.04 -4.47 -13.98
C MET A 185 5.19 -4.35 -12.98
N ASN A 186 5.00 -3.50 -11.99
CA ASN A 186 5.85 -3.41 -10.81
C ASN A 186 5.11 -4.00 -9.61
N VAL A 187 5.83 -4.75 -8.77
CA VAL A 187 5.31 -5.24 -7.49
C VAL A 187 6.25 -4.82 -6.38
N GLN A 188 5.69 -4.20 -5.36
CA GLN A 188 6.42 -3.85 -4.14
C GLN A 188 6.15 -4.89 -3.07
N TYR A 189 7.23 -5.42 -2.50
CA TYR A 189 7.21 -6.41 -1.44
C TYR A 189 7.91 -5.89 -0.19
N ALA A 190 7.51 -6.45 0.97
CA ALA A 190 8.27 -6.35 2.21
C ALA A 190 8.63 -7.77 2.70
N LEU A 191 9.86 -7.95 3.11
CA LEU A 191 10.33 -9.19 3.72
C LEU A 191 10.53 -8.97 5.22
N LYS A 192 9.82 -9.75 6.03
CA LYS A 192 9.91 -9.68 7.49
C LYS A 192 9.83 -11.08 8.09
N ASP A 193 10.79 -11.42 8.95
CA ASP A 193 10.84 -12.69 9.69
C ASP A 193 10.70 -13.94 8.78
N GLY A 194 11.33 -13.90 7.60
CA GLY A 194 11.29 -14.98 6.61
C GLY A 194 10.01 -15.05 5.77
N GLU A 195 9.11 -14.11 5.93
CA GLU A 195 7.83 -14.02 5.20
C GLU A 195 7.86 -12.90 4.16
N ILE A 196 7.21 -13.15 3.02
CA ILE A 196 7.05 -12.19 1.93
C ILE A 196 5.64 -11.60 2.00
N TYR A 197 5.55 -10.27 2.04
CA TYR A 197 4.29 -9.52 2.03
C TYR A 197 4.21 -8.67 0.76
N VAL A 198 3.09 -8.75 0.05
CA VAL A 198 2.78 -7.85 -1.06
C VAL A 198 2.29 -6.53 -0.48
N LEU A 199 2.97 -5.42 -0.80
CA LEU A 199 2.58 -4.07 -0.39
C LEU A 199 1.69 -3.40 -1.43
N GLU A 200 2.14 -3.43 -2.70
CA GLU A 200 1.47 -2.76 -3.80
C GLU A 200 1.77 -3.45 -5.12
N VAL A 201 0.82 -3.44 -6.03
CA VAL A 201 0.99 -3.92 -7.40
C VAL A 201 0.55 -2.84 -8.37
N ASN A 202 1.42 -2.52 -9.32
CA ASN A 202 1.24 -1.46 -10.28
C ASN A 202 1.24 -2.02 -11.72
N PRO A 203 0.11 -2.55 -12.23
CA PRO A 203 -0.01 -2.90 -13.64
C PRO A 203 0.01 -1.61 -14.47
N ARG A 204 0.74 -1.62 -15.58
CA ARG A 204 0.84 -0.46 -16.46
C ARG A 204 -0.02 -0.64 -17.71
N ALA A 205 -0.61 0.46 -18.20
CA ALA A 205 -1.47 0.45 -19.39
C ALA A 205 -0.69 0.42 -20.71
N SER A 206 0.61 0.60 -20.68
CA SER A 206 1.49 0.63 -21.86
C SER A 206 2.02 -0.74 -22.26
#